data_cd57fed0c28d60e90e5fb94fcc0f482f
#
_entry.id   cd57fed0c28d60e90e5fb94fcc0f482f
#
_cell.length_a   1.000
_cell.length_b   1.000
_cell.length_c   1.000
_cell.angle_alpha   90.00
_cell.angle_beta   90.00
_cell.angle_gamma   90.00
#
_symmetry.space_group_name_H-M   'P 1'
#
loop_
_entity.id
_entity.type
_entity.pdbx_description
1 polymer ?
#
loop_
_entity_poly.entity_id
_entity_poly.type
_entity_poly.pdbx_seq_one_letter_code
_entity_poly.pdbx_strand_id
1 'polypeptide(L)' 'MDINANQARDRAEAIFKKKEERLREGQKAMAEYEAARLATREKTARLRALRLARDIARKTSILPAQKQSA' A
#
# COMPACT_ATOMS: atom_id res chain seq x y z
N MET A 1 -43.30 -7.60 -29.19
CA MET A 1 -42.58 -8.63 -28.43
C MET A 1 -41.08 -8.43 -28.46
N ASP A 2 -40.51 -8.12 -29.62
CA ASP A 2 -39.07 -7.93 -29.72
C ASP A 2 -38.54 -6.73 -28.94
N ILE A 3 -39.37 -5.68 -28.83
CA ILE A 3 -39.01 -4.47 -28.11
C ILE A 3 -38.78 -4.76 -26.59
N ASN A 4 -39.68 -5.57 -26.01
CA ASN A 4 -39.57 -5.93 -24.59
C ASN A 4 -38.37 -6.83 -24.34
N ALA A 5 -38.08 -7.76 -25.22
CA ALA A 5 -36.93 -8.64 -25.12
C ALA A 5 -35.63 -7.85 -25.27
N ASN A 6 -35.58 -6.89 -26.19
CA ASN A 6 -34.43 -6.02 -26.36
C ASN A 6 -34.20 -5.12 -25.17
N GLN A 7 -35.25 -4.56 -24.58
CA GLN A 7 -35.17 -3.73 -23.39
C GLN A 7 -34.67 -4.54 -22.19
N ALA A 8 -35.17 -5.76 -22.04
CA ALA A 8 -34.71 -6.64 -20.95
C ALA A 8 -33.24 -6.99 -21.11
N ARG A 9 -32.80 -7.25 -22.33
CA ARG A 9 -31.40 -7.54 -22.63
C ARG A 9 -30.52 -6.32 -22.34
N ASP A 10 -30.95 -5.14 -22.76
CA ASP A 10 -30.22 -3.90 -22.52
C ASP A 10 -30.10 -3.61 -21.05
N ARG A 11 -31.15 -3.83 -20.26
CA ARG A 11 -31.12 -3.67 -18.83
C ARG A 11 -30.14 -4.65 -18.17
N ALA A 12 -30.18 -5.90 -18.61
CA ALA A 12 -29.28 -6.93 -18.09
C ALA A 12 -27.82 -6.58 -18.40
N GLU A 13 -27.54 -6.12 -19.61
CA GLU A 13 -26.19 -5.69 -19.98
C GLU A 13 -25.73 -4.48 -19.18
N ALA A 14 -26.62 -3.51 -18.96
CA ALA A 14 -26.29 -2.33 -18.17
C ALA A 14 -25.97 -2.71 -16.73
N ILE A 15 -26.75 -3.61 -16.13
CA ILE A 15 -26.50 -4.11 -14.78
C ILE A 15 -25.16 -4.86 -14.72
N PHE A 16 -24.90 -5.69 -15.71
CA PHE A 16 -23.67 -6.47 -15.80
C PHE A 16 -22.44 -5.54 -15.90
N LYS A 17 -22.53 -4.53 -16.76
CA LYS A 17 -21.45 -3.56 -16.91
C LYS A 17 -21.19 -2.79 -15.64
N LYS A 18 -22.25 -2.39 -14.92
CA LYS A 18 -22.10 -1.71 -13.63
C LYS A 18 -21.43 -2.59 -12.60
N LYS A 19 -21.76 -3.87 -12.57
CA LYS A 19 -21.14 -4.81 -11.66
C LYS A 19 -19.65 -5.00 -11.99
N GLU A 20 -19.32 -5.09 -13.26
CA GLU A 20 -17.93 -5.19 -13.70
C GLU A 20 -17.13 -3.94 -13.31
N GLU A 21 -17.70 -2.76 -13.54
CA GLU A 21 -17.05 -1.51 -13.16
C GLU A 21 -16.81 -1.43 -11.67
N ARG A 22 -17.80 -1.80 -10.86
CA ARG A 22 -17.65 -1.83 -9.41
C ARG A 22 -16.57 -2.79 -8.97
N LEU A 23 -16.52 -3.95 -9.61
CA LEU A 23 -15.49 -4.93 -9.30
C LEU A 23 -14.11 -4.40 -9.64
N ARG A 24 -13.94 -3.78 -10.80
CA ARG A 24 -12.68 -3.17 -11.23
C ARG A 24 -12.26 -2.05 -10.28
N GLU A 25 -13.21 -1.18 -9.93
CA GLU A 25 -12.93 -0.09 -9.00
C GLU A 25 -12.54 -0.60 -7.63
N GLY A 26 -13.23 -1.64 -7.15
CA GLY A 26 -12.89 -2.29 -5.89
C GLY A 26 -11.49 -2.89 -5.92
N GLN A 27 -11.14 -3.59 -6.99
CA GLN A 27 -9.81 -4.18 -7.16
C GLN A 27 -8.73 -3.10 -7.23
N LYS A 28 -9.01 -2.02 -7.96
CA LYS A 28 -8.09 -0.90 -8.06
C LYS A 28 -7.88 -0.22 -6.71
N ALA A 29 -8.97 0.01 -5.97
CA ALA A 29 -8.90 0.61 -4.65
C ALA A 29 -8.10 -0.27 -3.69
N MET A 30 -8.31 -1.59 -3.74
CA MET A 30 -7.55 -2.54 -2.93
C MET A 30 -6.07 -2.53 -3.28
N ALA A 31 -5.75 -2.50 -4.57
CA ALA A 31 -4.37 -2.44 -5.02
C ALA A 31 -3.69 -1.15 -4.57
N GLU A 32 -4.39 -0.02 -4.66
CA GLU A 32 -3.86 1.26 -4.18
C GLU A 32 -3.65 1.27 -2.67
N TYR A 33 -4.59 0.70 -1.93
CA TYR A 33 -4.48 0.57 -0.48
C TYR A 33 -3.29 -0.29 -0.09
N GLU A 34 -3.10 -1.41 -0.76
CA GLU A 34 -1.97 -2.31 -0.52
C GLU A 34 -0.64 -1.64 -0.85
N ALA A 35 -0.58 -0.93 -1.98
CA ALA A 35 0.61 -0.19 -2.37
C ALA A 35 0.96 0.89 -1.35
N ALA A 36 -0.04 1.62 -0.85
CA ALA A 36 0.16 2.62 0.18
C ALA A 36 0.65 2.00 1.49
N ARG A 37 0.09 0.85 1.86
CA ARG A 37 0.53 0.10 3.05
C ARG A 37 1.98 -0.32 2.95
N LEU A 38 2.36 -0.88 1.80
CA LEU A 38 3.74 -1.29 1.56
C LEU A 38 4.70 -0.12 1.60
N ALA A 39 4.32 0.99 0.97
CA ALA A 39 5.14 2.22 0.99
C ALA A 39 5.35 2.71 2.42
N THR A 40 4.30 2.69 3.24
CA THR A 40 4.39 3.09 4.65
C THR A 40 5.30 2.15 5.44
N ARG A 41 5.19 0.85 5.21
CA ARG A 41 6.05 -0.15 5.88
C ARG A 41 7.51 0.03 5.49
N GLU A 42 7.77 0.26 4.23
CA GLU A 42 9.14 0.49 3.76
C GLU A 42 9.74 1.77 4.37
N LYS A 43 8.94 2.83 4.41
CA LYS A 43 9.36 4.08 5.03
C LYS A 43 9.65 3.89 6.51
N THR A 44 8.80 3.19 7.22
CA THR A 44 8.97 2.90 8.64
C THR A 44 10.22 2.07 8.87
N ALA A 45 10.44 1.03 8.07
CA ALA A 45 11.63 0.19 8.17
C ALA A 45 12.90 0.98 7.90
N ARG A 46 12.87 1.86 6.91
CA ARG A 46 14.02 2.73 6.58
C ARG A 46 14.33 3.68 7.72
N LEU A 47 13.31 4.31 8.30
CA LEU A 47 13.48 5.23 9.41
C LEU A 47 14.02 4.52 10.65
N ARG A 48 13.55 3.31 10.93
CA ARG A 48 14.06 2.49 12.03
C ARG A 48 15.53 2.12 11.81
N ALA A 49 15.87 1.74 10.60
CA ALA A 49 17.24 1.40 10.25
C ALA A 49 18.17 2.60 10.42
N LEU A 50 17.73 3.79 10.00
CA LEU A 50 18.51 5.02 10.16
C LEU A 50 18.69 5.37 11.63
N ARG A 51 17.66 5.23 12.45
CA ARG A 51 17.75 5.49 13.89
C ARG A 51 18.72 4.52 14.56
N LEU A 52 18.61 3.25 14.20
CA LEU A 52 19.50 2.23 14.74
C LEU A 52 20.96 2.50 14.35
N ALA A 53 21.19 2.83 13.07
CA ALA A 53 22.54 3.17 12.61
C ALA A 53 23.09 4.39 13.34
N ARG A 54 22.26 5.40 13.58
CA ARG A 54 22.67 6.60 14.33
C ARG A 54 23.00 6.26 15.77
N ASP A 55 22.19 5.42 16.41
CA ASP A 55 22.43 5.02 17.80
C ASP A 55 23.70 4.18 17.92
N ILE A 56 23.95 3.30 16.99
CA ILE A 56 25.19 2.52 16.93
C ILE A 56 26.39 3.44 16.75
N ALA A 57 26.30 4.42 15.85
CA ALA A 57 27.36 5.39 15.62
C ALA A 57 27.67 6.20 16.88
N ARG A 58 26.65 6.59 17.62
CA ARG A 58 26.83 7.28 18.92
C ARG A 58 27.53 6.40 19.91
N LYS A 59 27.12 5.16 20.07
CA LYS A 59 27.75 4.21 20.98
C LYS A 59 29.20 3.96 20.58
N THR A 60 29.47 3.81 19.30
CA THR A 60 30.81 3.57 18.79
C THR A 60 31.72 4.77 19.05
N SER A 61 31.23 5.98 18.93
CA SER A 61 32.05 7.16 19.20
C SER A 61 32.28 7.37 20.70
N ILE A 62 31.36 6.95 21.57
CA ILE A 62 31.51 7.05 23.01
C ILE A 62 32.43 5.98 23.56
N LEU A 63 32.27 4.72 23.11
CA LEU A 63 33.06 3.60 23.60
C LEU A 63 34.56 3.74 23.40
N PRO A 64 35.08 4.16 22.22
CA PRO A 64 36.51 4.39 22.06
C PRO A 64 37.05 5.45 22.97
N ALA A 65 36.32 6.52 23.21
CA ALA A 65 36.73 7.57 24.12
C ALA A 65 36.83 7.06 25.57
N GLN A 66 35.87 6.24 25.98
CA GLN A 66 35.92 5.61 27.31
C GLN A 66 37.09 4.66 27.46
N LYS A 67 37.37 3.87 26.44
CA LYS A 67 38.51 2.94 26.44
C LYS A 67 39.83 3.70 26.51
N GLN A 68 39.94 4.80 25.83
CA GLN A 68 41.13 5.63 25.84
C GLN A 68 41.39 6.29 27.21
N SER A 69 40.29 6.65 27.86
CA SER A 69 40.40 7.29 29.17
C SER A 69 40.73 6.31 30.30
N ALA A 70 40.48 5.06 30.06
CA ALA A 70 40.81 4.00 31.01
C ALA A 70 42.24 3.58 30.86
#